data_5ffebac6f0c6555ac7c2a61dec01fa2b
#
_entry.id   5ffebac6f0c6555ac7c2a61dec01fa2b
#
_cell.length_a   1.000
_cell.length_b   1.000
_cell.length_c   1.000
_cell.angle_alpha   90.00
_cell.angle_beta   90.00
_cell.angle_gamma   90.00
#
_symmetry.space_group_name_H-M   'P 1'
#
loop_
_entity.id
_entity.type
_entity.pdbx_description
1 polymer ?
#
loop_
_entity_poly.entity_id
_entity_poly.type
_entity_poly.pdbx_seq_one_letter_code
_entity_poly.pdbx_strand_id
1 'polypeptide(L)'
;MNRTAIKVDALMMSYADREVLKGVDFEVKSGEVFCLLGPNGAGKTTTIEILEGFRHRTGGSVTVLGMDPQAQSARLRERIGIVLQECGFPRQARVAELIDSWRSYYPKPRDLGDLLKVVELTEDRNIQVRRLSGGQRRRLDLALALAGDPDLIFLDEPTTGFDPESRRRCWAAIENLRALGKTIVLTTHYLDEAERLADRVAILQAGRIQVTGSVRQVARQAGVKTKITFTAPERVRVGTLTPPSGLEVVVRGEVATCHTDNSATTLRELLNWSAANDLGDLDDLAVETPTLEDAYLQLVTGGLN
;
A
#
# COMPACT_ATOMS: atom_id res chain seq x y z
N MET A 1 -2.97 -13.08 19.64
CA MET A 1 -3.30 -11.71 20.06
C MET A 1 -2.62 -10.75 19.09
N ASN A 2 -3.38 -9.96 18.33
CA ASN A 2 -2.84 -8.98 17.38
C ASN A 2 -2.17 -7.84 18.19
N ARG A 3 -0.84 -7.84 18.29
CA ARG A 3 -0.08 -6.83 19.02
C ARG A 3 0.07 -5.60 18.11
N THR A 4 -0.14 -4.39 18.64
CA THR A 4 0.13 -3.14 17.93
C THR A 4 1.63 -2.93 17.80
N ALA A 5 2.12 -2.79 16.57
CA ALA A 5 3.53 -2.50 16.27
C ALA A 5 3.80 -1.00 16.28
N ILE A 6 2.86 -0.21 15.74
CA ILE A 6 2.94 1.26 15.73
C ILE A 6 1.60 1.83 16.20
N LYS A 7 1.67 2.84 17.06
CA LYS A 7 0.52 3.67 17.44
C LYS A 7 0.89 5.13 17.29
N VAL A 8 0.05 5.86 16.60
CA VAL A 8 0.19 7.30 16.34
C VAL A 8 -1.09 7.99 16.78
N ASP A 9 -0.98 8.93 17.72
CA ASP A 9 -2.10 9.68 18.24
C ASP A 9 -1.83 11.19 18.06
N ALA A 10 -2.71 11.88 17.33
CA ALA A 10 -2.70 13.31 17.05
C ALA A 10 -1.32 13.85 16.63
N LEU A 11 -0.60 13.12 15.77
CA LEU A 11 0.75 13.49 15.34
C LEU A 11 0.75 14.81 14.59
N MET A 12 1.56 15.76 15.06
CA MET A 12 1.75 17.08 14.45
C MET A 12 3.22 17.31 14.07
N MET A 13 3.43 17.98 12.96
CA MET A 13 4.75 18.43 12.53
C MET A 13 4.66 19.75 11.78
N SER A 14 5.46 20.73 12.21
CA SER A 14 5.60 22.03 11.56
C SER A 14 7.06 22.35 11.26
N TYR A 15 7.31 22.94 10.10
CA TYR A 15 8.59 23.51 9.70
C TYR A 15 8.43 25.04 9.68
N ALA A 16 9.02 25.73 10.63
CA ALA A 16 8.76 27.14 10.86
C ALA A 16 7.23 27.43 10.86
N ASP A 17 6.74 28.20 9.91
CA ASP A 17 5.32 28.57 9.81
C ASP A 17 4.45 27.61 9.00
N ARG A 18 5.05 26.54 8.44
CA ARG A 18 4.32 25.57 7.61
C ARG A 18 3.99 24.31 8.39
N GLU A 19 2.73 24.12 8.68
CA GLU A 19 2.20 22.88 9.26
C GLU A 19 2.10 21.78 8.17
N VAL A 20 2.84 20.67 8.37
CA VAL A 20 2.90 19.53 7.43
C VAL A 20 2.03 18.39 7.89
N LEU A 21 2.04 18.05 9.19
CA LEU A 21 1.15 17.06 9.79
C LEU A 21 0.24 17.75 10.79
N LYS A 22 -1.07 17.46 10.70
CA LYS A 22 -2.15 18.23 11.34
C LYS A 22 -3.05 17.33 12.20
N GLY A 23 -2.44 16.58 13.13
CA GLY A 23 -3.16 15.62 13.96
C GLY A 23 -3.45 14.33 13.19
N VAL A 24 -2.40 13.57 12.89
CA VAL A 24 -2.48 12.28 12.18
C VAL A 24 -2.65 11.17 13.19
N ASP A 25 -3.66 10.29 12.98
CA ASP A 25 -4.00 9.17 13.83
C ASP A 25 -4.04 7.88 13.03
N PHE A 26 -3.28 6.86 13.43
CA PHE A 26 -3.37 5.50 12.90
C PHE A 26 -2.65 4.48 13.78
N GLU A 27 -2.97 3.20 13.54
CA GLU A 27 -2.30 2.08 14.17
C GLU A 27 -1.86 1.06 13.12
N VAL A 28 -0.69 0.43 13.36
CA VAL A 28 -0.18 -0.68 12.56
C VAL A 28 -0.09 -1.92 13.45
N LYS A 29 -0.65 -3.02 12.97
CA LYS A 29 -0.61 -4.31 13.68
C LYS A 29 0.65 -5.08 13.33
N SER A 30 1.14 -5.89 14.27
CA SER A 30 2.29 -6.76 13.99
C SER A 30 1.96 -7.77 12.90
N GLY A 31 2.88 -7.92 11.93
CA GLY A 31 2.76 -8.85 10.81
C GLY A 31 1.90 -8.36 9.65
N GLU A 32 1.37 -7.11 9.68
CA GLU A 32 0.66 -6.55 8.53
C GLU A 32 1.58 -5.71 7.63
N VAL A 33 1.20 -5.60 6.39
CA VAL A 33 1.69 -4.59 5.44
C VAL A 33 0.74 -3.39 5.48
N PHE A 34 1.22 -2.28 6.05
CA PHE A 34 0.48 -1.03 6.14
C PHE A 34 1.01 -0.02 5.12
N CYS A 35 0.13 0.54 4.31
CA CYS A 35 0.49 1.52 3.29
C CYS A 35 0.01 2.93 3.67
N LEU A 36 0.93 3.89 3.68
CA LEU A 36 0.59 5.31 3.75
C LEU A 36 0.57 5.87 2.33
N LEU A 37 -0.62 5.99 1.76
CA LEU A 37 -0.86 6.44 0.40
C LEU A 37 -1.15 7.95 0.36
N GLY A 38 -0.67 8.66 -0.63
CA GLY A 38 -1.01 10.07 -0.83
C GLY A 38 -0.13 10.76 -1.87
N PRO A 39 -0.52 11.96 -2.31
CA PRO A 39 0.24 12.72 -3.30
C PRO A 39 1.58 13.21 -2.74
N ASN A 40 2.45 13.69 -3.61
CA ASN A 40 3.70 14.32 -3.21
C ASN A 40 3.42 15.55 -2.33
N GLY A 41 4.19 15.70 -1.25
CA GLY A 41 4.00 16.78 -0.28
C GLY A 41 2.86 16.57 0.72
N ALA A 42 2.17 15.43 0.73
CA ALA A 42 1.11 15.13 1.70
C ALA A 42 1.62 14.94 3.14
N GLY A 43 2.93 14.67 3.33
CA GLY A 43 3.56 14.41 4.62
C GLY A 43 3.99 12.95 4.85
N LYS A 44 3.97 12.09 3.81
CA LYS A 44 4.35 10.67 3.90
C LYS A 44 5.77 10.47 4.46
N THR A 45 6.77 11.00 3.78
CA THR A 45 8.18 10.91 4.19
C THR A 45 8.40 11.52 5.58
N THR A 46 7.78 12.68 5.87
CA THR A 46 7.84 13.30 7.21
C THR A 46 7.28 12.36 8.29
N THR A 47 6.17 11.66 8.01
CA THR A 47 5.60 10.68 8.93
C THR A 47 6.57 9.53 9.15
N ILE A 48 7.11 8.93 8.09
CA ILE A 48 8.08 7.82 8.18
C ILE A 48 9.32 8.25 8.97
N GLU A 49 9.94 9.38 8.66
CA GLU A 49 11.12 9.90 9.38
C GLU A 49 10.89 10.09 10.89
N ILE A 50 9.66 10.45 11.30
CA ILE A 50 9.28 10.54 12.72
C ILE A 50 9.17 9.14 13.33
N LEU A 51 8.57 8.17 12.62
CA LEU A 51 8.44 6.78 13.10
C LEU A 51 9.81 6.10 13.23
N GLU A 52 10.74 6.42 12.35
CA GLU A 52 12.13 5.92 12.37
C GLU A 52 12.99 6.59 13.45
N GLY A 53 12.55 7.73 13.99
CA GLY A 53 13.28 8.52 14.96
C GLY A 53 14.34 9.46 14.37
N PHE A 54 14.33 9.66 13.04
CA PHE A 54 15.21 10.66 12.38
C PHE A 54 14.70 12.08 12.53
N ARG A 55 13.41 12.25 12.81
CA ARG A 55 12.78 13.57 12.94
C ARG A 55 11.99 13.67 14.24
N HIS A 56 12.10 14.84 14.88
CA HIS A 56 11.32 15.15 16.07
C HIS A 56 9.96 15.70 15.65
N ARG A 57 8.88 15.17 16.23
CA ARG A 57 7.52 15.71 16.08
C ARG A 57 7.35 17.00 16.87
N THR A 58 6.43 17.86 16.45
CA THR A 58 6.09 19.10 17.20
C THR A 58 4.94 18.90 18.17
N GLY A 59 4.14 17.82 18.01
CA GLY A 59 3.02 17.48 18.91
C GLY A 59 2.51 16.06 18.71
N GLY A 60 1.61 15.64 19.57
CA GLY A 60 1.05 14.28 19.57
C GLY A 60 1.95 13.23 20.21
N SER A 61 1.55 11.97 20.12
CA SER A 61 2.31 10.85 20.65
C SER A 61 2.54 9.77 19.60
N VAL A 62 3.70 9.12 19.66
CA VAL A 62 4.09 8.03 18.76
C VAL A 62 4.74 6.91 19.56
N THR A 63 4.31 5.70 19.31
CA THR A 63 4.93 4.48 19.88
C THR A 63 5.24 3.51 18.75
N VAL A 64 6.50 3.09 18.64
CA VAL A 64 7.00 2.10 17.67
C VAL A 64 7.60 0.93 18.45
N LEU A 65 7.06 -0.27 18.27
CA LEU A 65 7.44 -1.48 19.00
C LEU A 65 7.48 -1.30 20.53
N GLY A 66 6.57 -0.46 21.06
CA GLY A 66 6.45 -0.12 22.48
C GLY A 66 7.42 0.94 22.98
N MET A 67 8.14 1.63 22.09
CA MET A 67 9.11 2.68 22.40
C MET A 67 8.78 3.98 21.71
N ASP A 68 9.09 5.13 22.32
CA ASP A 68 9.02 6.43 21.64
C ASP A 68 10.25 6.59 20.73
N PRO A 69 10.08 6.73 19.39
CA PRO A 69 11.19 6.87 18.47
C PRO A 69 12.01 8.15 18.71
N GLN A 70 11.42 9.19 19.29
CA GLN A 70 12.10 10.43 19.61
C GLN A 70 13.17 10.27 20.71
N ALA A 71 13.07 9.22 21.50
CA ALA A 71 14.10 8.86 22.49
C ALA A 71 15.38 8.30 21.86
N GLN A 72 15.40 8.08 20.54
CA GLN A 72 16.54 7.61 19.73
C GLN A 72 17.23 6.35 20.31
N SER A 73 16.44 5.42 20.84
CA SER A 73 16.91 4.21 21.50
C SER A 73 17.68 3.30 20.53
N ALA A 74 18.90 2.87 20.91
CA ALA A 74 19.65 1.85 20.18
C ALA A 74 18.83 0.56 20.03
N ARG A 75 18.07 0.19 21.09
CA ARG A 75 17.19 -0.98 21.09
C ARG A 75 16.08 -0.89 20.04
N LEU A 76 15.56 0.30 19.71
CA LEU A 76 14.61 0.47 18.63
C LEU A 76 15.29 0.28 17.28
N ARG A 77 16.47 0.91 17.07
CA ARG A 77 17.23 0.79 15.82
C ARG A 77 17.64 -0.64 15.48
N GLU A 78 17.93 -1.48 16.47
CA GLU A 78 18.22 -2.90 16.24
C GLU A 78 17.01 -3.70 15.74
N ARG A 79 15.79 -3.21 15.98
CA ARG A 79 14.53 -3.90 15.68
C ARG A 79 13.80 -3.34 14.47
N ILE A 80 14.28 -2.26 13.88
CA ILE A 80 13.72 -1.67 12.66
C ILE A 80 14.70 -1.81 11.50
N GLY A 81 14.17 -2.10 10.31
CA GLY A 81 14.89 -2.03 9.04
C GLY A 81 14.38 -0.84 8.24
N ILE A 82 15.30 -0.09 7.62
CA ILE A 82 14.95 1.12 6.89
C ILE A 82 15.52 1.02 5.49
N VAL A 83 14.67 1.23 4.48
CA VAL A 83 15.07 1.33 3.08
C VAL A 83 14.81 2.75 2.62
N LEU A 84 15.85 3.56 2.56
CA LEU A 84 15.78 4.95 2.15
C LEU A 84 15.55 5.09 0.63
N GLN A 85 15.04 6.24 0.21
CA GLN A 85 14.79 6.55 -1.19
C GLN A 85 16.10 6.55 -2.02
N GLU A 86 17.18 7.08 -1.45
CA GLU A 86 18.52 7.04 -2.03
C GLU A 86 19.56 6.59 -1.00
N CYS A 87 20.30 5.53 -1.33
CA CYS A 87 21.41 5.04 -0.52
C CYS A 87 22.74 5.21 -1.25
N GLY A 88 23.71 5.86 -0.58
CA GLY A 88 25.08 5.98 -1.07
C GLY A 88 25.96 4.85 -0.56
N PHE A 89 26.23 3.82 -1.38
CA PHE A 89 27.07 2.69 -1.00
C PHE A 89 28.49 2.78 -1.59
N PRO A 90 29.49 2.10 -0.95
CA PRO A 90 30.81 1.92 -1.52
C PRO A 90 30.71 1.19 -2.87
N ARG A 91 30.90 1.94 -3.97
CA ARG A 91 30.68 1.46 -5.35
C ARG A 91 31.57 0.28 -5.75
N GLN A 92 32.72 0.11 -5.08
CA GLN A 92 33.71 -0.91 -5.40
C GLN A 92 33.49 -2.22 -4.64
N ALA A 93 32.76 -2.20 -3.51
CA ALA A 93 32.44 -3.38 -2.74
C ALA A 93 31.62 -4.38 -3.58
N ARG A 94 31.76 -5.66 -3.30
CA ARG A 94 30.87 -6.71 -3.82
C ARG A 94 29.60 -6.79 -3.00
N VAL A 95 28.52 -7.27 -3.59
CA VAL A 95 27.21 -7.42 -2.92
C VAL A 95 27.36 -8.17 -1.59
N ALA A 96 27.98 -9.36 -1.60
CA ALA A 96 28.16 -10.16 -0.39
C ALA A 96 29.03 -9.46 0.65
N GLU A 97 30.11 -8.81 0.24
CA GLU A 97 31.01 -8.08 1.15
C GLU A 97 30.29 -6.92 1.84
N LEU A 98 29.47 -6.18 1.11
CA LEU A 98 28.72 -5.06 1.67
C LEU A 98 27.66 -5.54 2.66
N ILE A 99 26.90 -6.58 2.30
CA ILE A 99 25.89 -7.16 3.22
C ILE A 99 26.57 -7.70 4.46
N ASP A 100 27.69 -8.40 4.34
CA ASP A 100 28.40 -9.00 5.48
C ASP A 100 29.01 -7.93 6.39
N SER A 101 29.55 -6.86 5.83
CA SER A 101 29.98 -5.67 6.58
C SER A 101 28.81 -5.06 7.36
N TRP A 102 27.61 -4.94 6.74
CA TRP A 102 26.44 -4.39 7.42
C TRP A 102 25.92 -5.28 8.54
N ARG A 103 25.94 -6.61 8.33
CA ARG A 103 25.59 -7.63 9.35
C ARG A 103 26.45 -7.51 10.61
N SER A 104 27.71 -7.10 10.48
CA SER A 104 28.61 -6.98 11.64
C SER A 104 28.20 -5.92 12.68
N TYR A 105 27.29 -5.00 12.32
CA TYR A 105 26.74 -4.01 13.25
C TYR A 105 25.65 -4.56 14.18
N TYR A 106 25.14 -5.78 13.90
CA TYR A 106 24.03 -6.36 14.65
C TYR A 106 24.52 -7.52 15.55
N PRO A 107 24.00 -7.64 16.78
CA PRO A 107 24.40 -8.71 17.69
C PRO A 107 23.92 -10.10 17.23
N LYS A 108 22.83 -10.15 16.48
CA LYS A 108 22.21 -11.38 15.93
C LYS A 108 21.81 -11.17 14.46
N PRO A 109 22.79 -11.10 13.56
CA PRO A 109 22.50 -10.86 12.16
C PRO A 109 21.86 -12.08 11.50
N ARG A 110 21.00 -11.85 10.53
CA ARG A 110 20.44 -12.89 9.67
C ARG A 110 21.55 -13.52 8.80
N ASP A 111 21.41 -14.80 8.44
CA ASP A 111 22.37 -15.47 7.58
C ASP A 111 22.53 -14.79 6.22
N LEU A 112 23.76 -14.69 5.71
CA LEU A 112 24.05 -14.04 4.43
C LEU A 112 23.38 -14.74 3.25
N GLY A 113 23.42 -16.08 3.24
CA GLY A 113 22.81 -16.87 2.17
C GLY A 113 21.29 -16.73 2.15
N ASP A 114 20.68 -16.66 3.33
CA ASP A 114 19.22 -16.42 3.45
C ASP A 114 18.83 -15.02 3.01
N LEU A 115 19.63 -13.99 3.35
CA LEU A 115 19.41 -12.63 2.88
C LEU A 115 19.46 -12.57 1.35
N LEU A 116 20.51 -13.14 0.75
CA LEU A 116 20.66 -13.15 -0.70
C LEU A 116 19.52 -13.87 -1.42
N LYS A 117 19.00 -14.97 -0.84
CA LYS A 117 17.83 -15.69 -1.37
C LYS A 117 16.56 -14.85 -1.31
N VAL A 118 16.27 -14.26 -0.14
CA VAL A 118 15.03 -13.46 0.09
C VAL A 118 14.94 -12.28 -0.88
N VAL A 119 16.07 -11.65 -1.20
CA VAL A 119 16.11 -10.50 -2.12
C VAL A 119 16.51 -10.89 -3.57
N GLU A 120 16.61 -12.17 -3.88
CA GLU A 120 16.97 -12.69 -5.22
C GLU A 120 18.29 -12.12 -5.78
N LEU A 121 19.33 -12.06 -4.95
CA LEU A 121 20.69 -11.62 -5.31
C LEU A 121 21.74 -12.71 -5.17
N THR A 122 21.34 -13.98 -5.09
CA THR A 122 22.26 -15.12 -4.91
C THR A 122 23.30 -15.19 -6.03
N GLU A 123 22.89 -15.04 -7.27
CA GLU A 123 23.78 -15.07 -8.43
C GLU A 123 24.64 -13.80 -8.53
N ASP A 124 24.16 -12.69 -7.99
CA ASP A 124 24.85 -11.40 -8.04
C ASP A 124 25.82 -11.19 -6.86
N ARG A 125 25.97 -12.17 -5.95
CA ARG A 125 26.74 -12.06 -4.70
C ARG A 125 28.18 -11.52 -4.88
N ASN A 126 28.82 -11.83 -5.99
CA ASN A 126 30.20 -11.44 -6.31
C ASN A 126 30.30 -10.22 -7.22
N ILE A 127 29.17 -9.64 -7.65
CA ILE A 127 29.14 -8.47 -8.52
C ILE A 127 29.44 -7.22 -7.70
N GLN A 128 30.20 -6.28 -8.27
CA GLN A 128 30.44 -4.99 -7.64
C GLN A 128 29.18 -4.12 -7.68
N VAL A 129 28.89 -3.41 -6.60
CA VAL A 129 27.69 -2.55 -6.43
C VAL A 129 27.53 -1.54 -7.59
N ARG A 130 28.64 -1.01 -8.14
CA ARG A 130 28.60 -0.10 -9.29
C ARG A 130 28.06 -0.73 -10.59
N ARG A 131 28.06 -2.05 -10.68
CA ARG A 131 27.61 -2.80 -11.87
C ARG A 131 26.16 -3.26 -11.77
N LEU A 132 25.54 -3.06 -10.61
CA LEU A 132 24.14 -3.43 -10.39
C LEU A 132 23.22 -2.51 -11.19
N SER A 133 22.16 -3.09 -11.76
CA SER A 133 21.02 -2.34 -12.27
C SER A 133 20.30 -1.57 -11.13
N GLY A 134 19.42 -0.62 -11.46
CA GLY A 134 18.62 0.09 -10.46
C GLY A 134 17.81 -0.87 -9.59
N GLY A 135 17.14 -1.86 -10.19
CA GLY A 135 16.37 -2.87 -9.47
C GLY A 135 17.22 -3.78 -8.58
N GLN A 136 18.41 -4.23 -9.06
CA GLN A 136 19.34 -5.01 -8.23
C GLN A 136 19.86 -4.18 -7.06
N ARG A 137 20.14 -2.89 -7.26
CA ARG A 137 20.57 -2.00 -6.19
C ARG A 137 19.49 -1.85 -5.11
N ARG A 138 18.22 -1.70 -5.51
CA ARG A 138 17.11 -1.60 -4.56
C ARG A 138 16.90 -2.90 -3.76
N ARG A 139 17.11 -4.06 -4.38
CA ARG A 139 17.10 -5.35 -3.67
C ARG A 139 18.28 -5.47 -2.70
N LEU A 140 19.43 -4.88 -3.02
CA LEU A 140 20.54 -4.78 -2.10
C LEU A 140 20.19 -3.87 -0.90
N ASP A 141 19.54 -2.71 -1.13
CA ASP A 141 19.05 -1.83 -0.05
C ASP A 141 18.14 -2.62 0.91
N LEU A 142 17.25 -3.43 0.34
CA LEU A 142 16.37 -4.29 1.12
C LEU A 142 17.14 -5.35 1.92
N ALA A 143 18.18 -5.98 1.33
CA ALA A 143 19.04 -6.93 2.04
C ALA A 143 19.74 -6.29 3.24
N LEU A 144 20.21 -5.06 3.09
CA LEU A 144 20.87 -4.31 4.16
C LEU A 144 19.89 -3.95 5.29
N ALA A 145 18.66 -3.54 4.94
CA ALA A 145 17.61 -3.30 5.92
C ALA A 145 17.23 -4.54 6.72
N LEU A 146 17.39 -5.74 6.12
CA LEU A 146 17.10 -7.03 6.74
C LEU A 146 18.27 -7.63 7.53
N ALA A 147 19.45 -7.03 7.45
CA ALA A 147 20.68 -7.61 8.01
C ALA A 147 20.58 -7.93 9.51
N GLY A 148 19.87 -7.12 10.29
CA GLY A 148 19.62 -7.30 11.71
C GLY A 148 18.40 -8.17 12.05
N ASP A 149 17.75 -8.78 11.07
CA ASP A 149 16.48 -9.51 11.24
C ASP A 149 15.36 -8.71 11.94
N PRO A 150 15.03 -7.51 11.46
CA PRO A 150 14.13 -6.58 12.15
C PRO A 150 12.70 -7.13 12.29
N ASP A 151 11.98 -6.65 13.31
CA ASP A 151 10.55 -6.91 13.52
C ASP A 151 9.66 -6.04 12.61
N LEU A 152 10.16 -4.85 12.27
CA LEU A 152 9.45 -3.82 11.52
C LEU A 152 10.36 -3.23 10.42
N ILE A 153 9.81 -3.08 9.22
CA ILE A 153 10.54 -2.57 8.06
C ILE A 153 9.81 -1.33 7.52
N PHE A 154 10.55 -0.25 7.31
CA PHE A 154 10.08 0.96 6.65
C PHE A 154 10.59 1.01 5.22
N LEU A 155 9.68 1.28 4.26
CA LEU A 155 9.96 1.40 2.84
C LEU A 155 9.40 2.73 2.33
N ASP A 156 10.25 3.72 2.14
CA ASP A 156 9.80 5.01 1.59
C ASP A 156 9.87 4.97 0.05
N GLU A 157 8.70 4.99 -0.58
CA GLU A 157 8.49 4.95 -2.04
C GLU A 157 9.36 3.88 -2.75
N PRO A 158 9.19 2.58 -2.41
CA PRO A 158 10.15 1.53 -2.76
C PRO A 158 10.33 1.28 -4.26
N THR A 159 9.37 1.65 -5.10
CA THR A 159 9.39 1.38 -6.55
C THR A 159 9.43 2.61 -7.43
N THR A 160 9.61 3.79 -6.84
CA THR A 160 9.67 5.06 -7.59
C THR A 160 10.82 5.03 -8.61
N GLY A 161 10.50 5.34 -9.87
CA GLY A 161 11.46 5.35 -10.97
C GLY A 161 11.80 3.98 -11.57
N PHE A 162 11.11 2.91 -11.17
CA PHE A 162 11.33 1.57 -11.73
C PHE A 162 10.56 1.34 -13.03
N ASP A 163 11.18 0.55 -13.90
CA ASP A 163 10.47 -0.08 -15.00
C ASP A 163 9.47 -1.14 -14.47
N PRO A 164 8.48 -1.56 -15.28
CA PRO A 164 7.44 -2.49 -14.84
C PRO A 164 7.98 -3.85 -14.34
N GLU A 165 9.08 -4.35 -14.90
CA GLU A 165 9.67 -5.63 -14.48
C GLU A 165 10.38 -5.49 -13.13
N SER A 166 11.20 -4.47 -12.96
CA SER A 166 11.87 -4.15 -11.70
C SER A 166 10.87 -3.91 -10.57
N ARG A 167 9.74 -3.25 -10.84
CA ARG A 167 8.65 -3.03 -9.90
C ARG A 167 8.05 -4.37 -9.43
N ARG A 168 7.71 -5.27 -10.35
CA ARG A 168 7.16 -6.60 -10.01
C ARG A 168 8.11 -7.42 -9.15
N ARG A 169 9.41 -7.37 -9.41
CA ARG A 169 10.43 -8.07 -8.60
C ARG A 169 10.53 -7.47 -7.20
N CYS A 170 10.45 -6.14 -7.05
CA CYS A 170 10.42 -5.49 -5.75
C CYS A 170 9.17 -5.89 -4.95
N TRP A 171 8.01 -5.92 -5.59
CA TRP A 171 6.77 -6.39 -4.96
C TRP A 171 6.87 -7.83 -4.48
N ALA A 172 7.42 -8.74 -5.30
CA ALA A 172 7.63 -10.12 -4.90
C ALA A 172 8.54 -10.23 -3.66
N ALA A 173 9.60 -9.41 -3.58
CA ALA A 173 10.46 -9.37 -2.40
C ALA A 173 9.68 -8.90 -1.14
N ILE A 174 8.82 -7.89 -1.25
CA ILE A 174 7.97 -7.41 -0.16
C ILE A 174 6.95 -8.49 0.26
N GLU A 175 6.33 -9.17 -0.72
CA GLU A 175 5.41 -10.30 -0.46
C GLU A 175 6.12 -11.46 0.29
N ASN A 176 7.38 -11.76 -0.06
CA ASN A 176 8.20 -12.74 0.65
C ASN A 176 8.45 -12.34 2.12
N LEU A 177 8.71 -11.06 2.38
CA LEU A 177 8.88 -10.54 3.75
C LEU A 177 7.59 -10.64 4.56
N ARG A 178 6.44 -10.35 3.94
CA ARG A 178 5.12 -10.55 4.54
C ARG A 178 4.90 -12.02 4.91
N ALA A 179 5.24 -12.95 4.02
CA ALA A 179 5.13 -14.39 4.27
C ALA A 179 6.02 -14.86 5.43
N LEU A 180 7.13 -14.17 5.72
CA LEU A 180 7.99 -14.38 6.89
C LEU A 180 7.42 -13.76 8.18
N GLY A 181 6.23 -13.16 8.16
CA GLY A 181 5.56 -12.55 9.30
C GLY A 181 6.13 -11.19 9.71
N LYS A 182 6.92 -10.53 8.87
CA LYS A 182 7.46 -9.20 9.14
C LYS A 182 6.35 -8.14 9.09
N THR A 183 6.44 -7.14 9.96
CA THR A 183 5.61 -5.94 9.87
C THR A 183 6.24 -4.98 8.87
N ILE A 184 5.47 -4.45 7.94
CA ILE A 184 5.98 -3.55 6.91
C ILE A 184 5.14 -2.28 6.88
N VAL A 185 5.80 -1.13 6.90
CA VAL A 185 5.17 0.16 6.62
C VAL A 185 5.78 0.70 5.35
N LEU A 186 4.95 0.91 4.33
CA LEU A 186 5.41 1.48 3.08
C LEU A 186 4.66 2.78 2.76
N THR A 187 5.37 3.69 2.12
CA THR A 187 4.74 4.86 1.49
C THR A 187 4.72 4.69 -0.01
N THR A 188 3.69 5.19 -0.64
CA THR A 188 3.61 5.25 -2.09
C THR A 188 2.63 6.34 -2.56
N HIS A 189 2.76 6.72 -3.80
CA HIS A 189 1.74 7.47 -4.54
C HIS A 189 1.13 6.63 -5.67
N TYR A 190 1.56 5.37 -5.82
CA TYR A 190 1.02 4.41 -6.79
C TYR A 190 -0.11 3.59 -6.16
N LEU A 191 -1.29 3.67 -6.74
CA LEU A 191 -2.50 2.99 -6.26
C LEU A 191 -2.40 1.47 -6.45
N ASP A 192 -1.86 1.02 -7.58
CA ASP A 192 -1.63 -0.39 -7.91
C ASP A 192 -0.67 -1.08 -6.92
N GLU A 193 0.35 -0.37 -6.44
CA GLU A 193 1.26 -0.86 -5.41
C GLU A 193 0.54 -1.05 -4.07
N ALA A 194 -0.25 -0.05 -3.66
CA ALA A 194 -1.02 -0.12 -2.42
C ALA A 194 -2.08 -1.24 -2.48
N GLU A 195 -2.80 -1.39 -3.60
CA GLU A 195 -3.78 -2.47 -3.79
C GLU A 195 -3.16 -3.86 -3.71
N ARG A 196 -1.99 -4.03 -4.30
CA ARG A 196 -1.31 -5.32 -4.37
C ARG A 196 -0.70 -5.76 -3.05
N LEU A 197 -0.05 -4.83 -2.36
CA LEU A 197 0.81 -5.18 -1.22
C LEU A 197 0.14 -5.00 0.13
N ALA A 198 -0.74 -4.00 0.28
CA ALA A 198 -1.20 -3.60 1.58
C ALA A 198 -2.36 -4.46 2.12
N ASP A 199 -2.27 -4.85 3.38
CA ASP A 199 -3.41 -5.37 4.14
C ASP A 199 -4.36 -4.23 4.54
N ARG A 200 -3.77 -3.07 4.88
CA ARG A 200 -4.49 -1.84 5.20
C ARG A 200 -3.78 -0.63 4.63
N VAL A 201 -4.59 0.34 4.21
CA VAL A 201 -4.15 1.61 3.62
C VAL A 201 -4.66 2.75 4.48
N ALA A 202 -3.83 3.78 4.68
CA ALA A 202 -4.26 5.09 5.15
C ALA A 202 -4.02 6.11 4.05
N ILE A 203 -5.04 6.85 3.65
CA ILE A 203 -4.91 7.93 2.65
C ILE A 203 -4.58 9.22 3.38
N LEU A 204 -3.36 9.71 3.17
CA LEU A 204 -2.85 10.96 3.70
C LEU A 204 -2.98 12.09 2.66
N GLN A 205 -3.69 13.15 3.00
CA GLN A 205 -3.88 14.32 2.15
C GLN A 205 -3.81 15.60 2.98
N ALA A 206 -3.05 16.58 2.51
CA ALA A 206 -2.89 17.89 3.17
C ALA A 206 -2.54 17.80 4.68
N GLY A 207 -1.76 16.78 5.07
CA GLY A 207 -1.31 16.54 6.44
C GLY A 207 -2.33 15.86 7.35
N ARG A 208 -3.42 15.30 6.80
CA ARG A 208 -4.47 14.57 7.57
C ARG A 208 -4.76 13.21 6.94
N ILE A 209 -5.06 12.22 7.78
CA ILE A 209 -5.63 10.96 7.31
C ILE A 209 -7.10 11.19 6.96
N GLN A 210 -7.47 10.91 5.72
CA GLN A 210 -8.85 11.01 5.24
C GLN A 210 -9.62 9.74 5.56
N VAL A 211 -8.98 8.59 5.39
CA VAL A 211 -9.59 7.28 5.59
C VAL A 211 -8.51 6.24 5.90
N THR A 212 -8.85 5.23 6.70
CA THR A 212 -7.97 4.09 6.99
C THR A 212 -8.77 2.80 6.99
N GLY A 213 -8.26 1.76 6.36
CA GLY A 213 -8.89 0.43 6.32
C GLY A 213 -8.26 -0.50 5.29
N SER A 214 -8.83 -1.70 5.12
CA SER A 214 -8.51 -2.51 3.94
C SER A 214 -8.97 -1.80 2.67
N VAL A 215 -8.43 -2.16 1.50
CA VAL A 215 -8.83 -1.56 0.21
C VAL A 215 -10.36 -1.54 0.05
N ARG A 216 -11.04 -2.65 0.39
CA ARG A 216 -12.50 -2.74 0.35
C ARG A 216 -13.20 -1.81 1.35
N GLN A 217 -12.65 -1.63 2.55
CA GLN A 217 -13.21 -0.72 3.55
C GLN A 217 -13.04 0.73 3.11
N VAL A 218 -11.88 1.09 2.55
CA VAL A 218 -11.60 2.42 2.01
C VAL A 218 -12.57 2.76 0.88
N ALA A 219 -12.79 1.84 -0.07
CA ALA A 219 -13.74 2.02 -1.15
C ALA A 219 -15.17 2.26 -0.65
N ARG A 220 -15.63 1.47 0.34
CA ARG A 220 -16.96 1.67 0.96
C ARG A 220 -17.08 2.99 1.68
N GLN A 221 -16.06 3.39 2.46
CA GLN A 221 -16.07 4.68 3.19
C GLN A 221 -16.05 5.88 2.24
N ALA A 222 -15.42 5.74 1.07
CA ALA A 222 -15.47 6.73 -0.01
C ALA A 222 -16.81 6.77 -0.74
N GLY A 223 -17.76 5.87 -0.44
CA GLY A 223 -19.08 5.81 -1.09
C GLY A 223 -19.05 5.23 -2.50
N VAL A 224 -17.97 4.54 -2.88
CA VAL A 224 -17.85 3.90 -4.19
C VAL A 224 -18.67 2.63 -4.22
N LYS A 225 -19.59 2.54 -5.19
CA LYS A 225 -20.47 1.39 -5.37
C LYS A 225 -19.88 0.36 -6.34
N THR A 226 -20.23 -0.89 -6.14
CA THR A 226 -19.95 -1.97 -7.11
C THR A 226 -20.70 -1.68 -8.41
N LYS A 227 -19.99 -1.79 -9.53
CA LYS A 227 -20.56 -1.61 -10.87
C LYS A 227 -20.88 -2.99 -11.46
N ILE A 228 -22.09 -3.17 -11.94
CA ILE A 228 -22.53 -4.35 -12.68
C ILE A 228 -22.85 -3.91 -14.09
N THR A 229 -22.26 -4.59 -15.06
CA THR A 229 -22.49 -4.33 -16.50
C THR A 229 -22.96 -5.59 -17.18
N PHE A 230 -23.82 -5.45 -18.19
CA PHE A 230 -24.27 -6.53 -19.06
C PHE A 230 -24.71 -5.95 -20.40
N THR A 231 -24.78 -6.79 -21.43
CA THR A 231 -25.34 -6.40 -22.72
C THR A 231 -26.83 -6.14 -22.55
N ALA A 232 -27.27 -4.91 -22.85
CA ALA A 232 -28.66 -4.50 -22.70
C ALA A 232 -29.54 -5.24 -23.73
N PRO A 233 -30.54 -6.04 -23.28
CA PRO A 233 -31.48 -6.68 -24.19
C PRO A 233 -32.16 -5.67 -25.09
N GLU A 234 -32.44 -6.05 -26.36
CA GLU A 234 -33.03 -5.14 -27.36
C GLU A 234 -34.32 -4.48 -26.83
N ARG A 235 -35.18 -5.23 -26.15
CA ARG A 235 -36.42 -4.73 -25.54
C ARG A 235 -36.20 -3.63 -24.51
N VAL A 236 -35.02 -3.62 -23.84
CA VAL A 236 -34.62 -2.57 -22.90
C VAL A 236 -34.05 -1.36 -23.65
N ARG A 237 -33.25 -1.61 -24.70
CA ARG A 237 -32.66 -0.55 -25.52
C ARG A 237 -33.72 0.30 -26.24
N VAL A 238 -34.77 -0.35 -26.72
CA VAL A 238 -35.89 0.31 -27.40
C VAL A 238 -36.99 0.81 -26.47
N GLY A 239 -36.81 0.65 -25.13
CA GLY A 239 -37.75 1.18 -24.13
C GLY A 239 -39.07 0.39 -24.00
N THR A 240 -39.17 -0.82 -24.56
CA THR A 240 -40.37 -1.68 -24.45
C THR A 240 -40.38 -2.55 -23.19
N LEU A 241 -39.25 -2.62 -22.50
CA LEU A 241 -39.10 -3.32 -21.22
C LEU A 241 -38.31 -2.45 -20.25
N THR A 242 -38.81 -2.30 -19.03
CA THR A 242 -38.11 -1.57 -17.97
C THR A 242 -37.27 -2.52 -17.10
N PRO A 243 -36.06 -2.10 -16.65
CA PRO A 243 -35.29 -2.82 -15.64
C PRO A 243 -36.09 -3.03 -14.35
N PRO A 244 -35.60 -3.92 -13.41
CA PRO A 244 -36.28 -4.15 -12.14
C PRO A 244 -36.53 -2.84 -11.37
N SER A 245 -37.73 -2.72 -10.81
CA SER A 245 -38.09 -1.56 -9.98
C SER A 245 -37.20 -1.53 -8.73
N GLY A 246 -36.51 -0.41 -8.51
CA GLY A 246 -35.56 -0.26 -7.38
C GLY A 246 -34.09 -0.36 -7.77
N LEU A 247 -33.77 -0.76 -9.02
CA LEU A 247 -32.41 -0.73 -9.55
C LEU A 247 -32.28 0.45 -10.53
N GLU A 248 -31.31 1.31 -10.27
CA GLU A 248 -30.94 2.37 -11.20
C GLU A 248 -30.02 1.78 -12.29
N VAL A 249 -30.64 1.41 -13.43
CA VAL A 249 -29.94 0.85 -14.59
C VAL A 249 -29.83 1.92 -15.66
N VAL A 250 -28.62 2.29 -16.03
CA VAL A 250 -28.34 3.26 -17.09
C VAL A 250 -27.91 2.48 -18.34
N VAL A 251 -28.59 2.71 -19.46
CA VAL A 251 -28.27 2.08 -20.76
C VAL A 251 -27.55 3.09 -21.63
N ARG A 252 -26.38 2.74 -22.14
CA ARG A 252 -25.60 3.51 -23.11
C ARG A 252 -25.18 2.61 -24.28
N GLY A 253 -25.80 2.81 -25.44
CA GLY A 253 -25.60 1.92 -26.57
C GLY A 253 -26.07 0.50 -26.26
N GLU A 254 -25.16 -0.45 -26.32
CA GLU A 254 -25.44 -1.87 -26.02
C GLU A 254 -25.16 -2.27 -24.58
N VAL A 255 -24.63 -1.38 -23.74
CA VAL A 255 -24.23 -1.69 -22.38
C VAL A 255 -25.23 -1.13 -21.36
N ALA A 256 -25.74 -1.99 -20.51
CA ALA A 256 -26.49 -1.64 -19.31
C ALA A 256 -25.55 -1.60 -18.12
N THR A 257 -25.63 -0.58 -17.30
CA THR A 257 -24.80 -0.37 -16.11
C THR A 257 -25.68 -0.12 -14.90
N CYS A 258 -25.39 -0.82 -13.79
CA CYS A 258 -26.04 -0.63 -12.50
C CYS A 258 -24.97 -0.46 -11.40
N HIS A 259 -25.19 0.51 -10.49
CA HIS A 259 -24.32 0.72 -9.33
C HIS A 259 -25.02 0.27 -8.06
N THR A 260 -24.35 -0.54 -7.22
CA THR A 260 -24.95 -1.13 -6.02
C THR A 260 -23.98 -1.28 -4.86
N ASP A 261 -24.53 -1.19 -3.65
CA ASP A 261 -23.80 -1.51 -2.42
C ASP A 261 -23.84 -3.01 -2.08
N ASN A 262 -24.78 -3.77 -2.69
CA ASN A 262 -24.97 -5.22 -2.48
C ASN A 262 -25.06 -5.98 -3.81
N SER A 263 -23.91 -6.33 -4.35
CA SER A 263 -23.83 -7.02 -5.64
C SER A 263 -24.58 -8.36 -5.69
N ALA A 264 -24.57 -9.12 -4.59
CA ALA A 264 -25.23 -10.43 -4.55
C ALA A 264 -26.76 -10.31 -4.66
N THR A 265 -27.36 -9.34 -3.97
CA THR A 265 -28.80 -9.06 -4.05
C THR A 265 -29.18 -8.54 -5.43
N THR A 266 -28.43 -7.55 -5.92
CA THR A 266 -28.68 -6.94 -7.23
C THR A 266 -28.53 -7.95 -8.37
N LEU A 267 -27.52 -8.82 -8.35
CA LEU A 267 -27.37 -9.90 -9.32
C LEU A 267 -28.59 -10.85 -9.32
N ARG A 268 -29.04 -11.24 -8.13
CA ARG A 268 -30.21 -12.11 -8.01
C ARG A 268 -31.45 -11.46 -8.58
N GLU A 269 -31.66 -10.18 -8.33
CA GLU A 269 -32.78 -9.41 -8.88
C GLU A 269 -32.70 -9.29 -10.40
N LEU A 270 -31.52 -9.01 -10.95
CA LEU A 270 -31.29 -8.95 -12.41
C LEU A 270 -31.54 -10.28 -13.09
N LEU A 271 -31.03 -11.38 -12.53
CA LEU A 271 -31.22 -12.73 -13.09
C LEU A 271 -32.67 -13.17 -13.02
N ASN A 272 -33.37 -12.94 -11.89
CA ASN A 272 -34.80 -13.22 -11.77
C ASN A 272 -35.64 -12.40 -12.73
N TRP A 273 -35.30 -11.12 -12.92
CA TRP A 273 -35.98 -10.25 -13.86
C TRP A 273 -35.77 -10.72 -15.31
N SER A 274 -34.54 -11.13 -15.68
CA SER A 274 -34.24 -11.67 -16.99
C SER A 274 -35.09 -12.93 -17.26
N ALA A 275 -35.11 -13.86 -16.33
CA ALA A 275 -35.90 -15.10 -16.44
C ALA A 275 -37.41 -14.81 -16.55
N ALA A 276 -37.95 -13.89 -15.74
CA ALA A 276 -39.37 -13.51 -15.74
C ALA A 276 -39.85 -12.84 -17.03
N ASN A 277 -38.90 -12.33 -17.85
CA ASN A 277 -39.21 -11.62 -19.11
C ASN A 277 -38.76 -12.38 -20.36
N ASP A 278 -38.35 -13.64 -20.20
CA ASP A 278 -37.87 -14.51 -21.30
C ASP A 278 -36.73 -13.90 -22.12
N LEU A 279 -35.77 -13.24 -21.41
CA LEU A 279 -34.62 -12.59 -22.06
C LEU A 279 -33.42 -13.53 -22.24
N GLY A 280 -33.47 -14.72 -21.66
CA GLY A 280 -32.35 -15.65 -21.62
C GLY A 280 -31.28 -15.23 -20.60
N ASP A 281 -30.04 -15.61 -20.85
CA ASP A 281 -28.90 -15.19 -20.06
C ASP A 281 -28.54 -13.73 -20.35
N LEU A 282 -28.02 -13.04 -19.34
CA LEU A 282 -27.50 -11.68 -19.53
C LEU A 282 -26.08 -11.79 -20.08
N ASP A 283 -25.93 -11.53 -21.39
CA ASP A 283 -24.63 -11.61 -22.06
C ASP A 283 -23.64 -10.57 -21.49
N ASP A 284 -22.35 -10.92 -21.50
CA ASP A 284 -21.23 -10.08 -21.02
C ASP A 284 -21.42 -9.55 -19.58
N LEU A 285 -22.12 -10.34 -18.73
CA LEU A 285 -22.33 -9.97 -17.34
C LEU A 285 -21.00 -9.88 -16.59
N ALA A 286 -20.65 -8.69 -16.15
CA ALA A 286 -19.45 -8.40 -15.39
C ALA A 286 -19.78 -7.68 -14.07
N VAL A 287 -19.02 -8.01 -13.02
CA VAL A 287 -19.13 -7.35 -11.70
C VAL A 287 -17.78 -6.75 -11.38
N GLU A 288 -17.69 -5.45 -11.49
CA GLU A 288 -16.50 -4.67 -11.17
C GLU A 288 -16.56 -4.20 -9.72
N THR A 289 -15.73 -4.80 -8.86
CA THR A 289 -15.61 -4.35 -7.47
C THR A 289 -14.86 -3.01 -7.42
N PRO A 290 -15.25 -2.08 -6.51
CA PRO A 290 -14.57 -0.81 -6.35
C PRO A 290 -13.07 -0.97 -6.14
N THR A 291 -12.27 -0.19 -6.85
CA THR A 291 -10.82 -0.12 -6.74
C THR A 291 -10.39 0.96 -5.75
N LEU A 292 -9.11 0.93 -5.36
CA LEU A 292 -8.53 2.00 -4.56
C LEU A 292 -8.45 3.31 -5.36
N GLU A 293 -8.33 3.21 -6.69
CA GLU A 293 -8.33 4.36 -7.60
C GLU A 293 -9.69 5.08 -7.57
N ASP A 294 -10.79 4.33 -7.67
CA ASP A 294 -12.13 4.89 -7.57
C ASP A 294 -12.35 5.61 -6.23
N ALA A 295 -11.90 4.98 -5.13
CA ALA A 295 -12.00 5.55 -3.81
C ALA A 295 -11.15 6.82 -3.65
N TYR A 296 -9.93 6.80 -4.18
CA TYR A 296 -9.03 7.94 -4.14
C TYR A 296 -9.58 9.13 -4.92
N LEU A 297 -10.07 8.90 -6.14
CA LEU A 297 -10.69 9.93 -6.95
C LEU A 297 -11.90 10.56 -6.26
N GLN A 298 -12.77 9.73 -5.67
CA GLN A 298 -13.95 10.20 -4.93
C GLN A 298 -13.56 11.10 -3.75
N LEU A 299 -12.54 10.71 -2.98
CA LEU A 299 -12.07 11.48 -1.82
C LEU A 299 -11.37 12.78 -2.22
N VAL A 300 -10.63 12.78 -3.32
CA VAL A 300 -9.90 13.97 -3.80
C VAL A 300 -10.84 14.94 -4.52
N THR A 301 -11.77 14.46 -5.33
CA THR A 301 -12.72 15.30 -6.09
C THR A 301 -13.95 15.68 -5.27
N GLY A 302 -14.44 14.81 -4.40
CA GLY A 302 -15.59 15.07 -3.52
C GLY A 302 -15.34 16.10 -2.43
N GLY A 303 -14.09 16.46 -2.14
CA GLY A 303 -13.70 17.55 -1.25
C GLY A 303 -13.67 18.94 -1.88
N LEU A 304 -14.09 19.07 -3.15
CA LEU A 304 -14.16 20.34 -3.90
C LEU A 304 -15.59 20.90 -4.03
N ASN A 305 -16.57 20.35 -3.30
CA ASN A 305 -17.95 20.88 -3.22
C ASN A 305 -18.23 21.51 -1.85
#